data_026b87fc61dc2a33ee44f5fc7a9f7c74
#
_entry.id   026b87fc61dc2a33ee44f5fc7a9f7c74
#
_cell.length_a   1.000
_cell.length_b   1.000
_cell.length_c   1.000
_cell.angle_alpha   90.00
_cell.angle_beta   90.00
_cell.angle_gamma   90.00
#
_symmetry.space_group_name_H-M   'P 1'
#
loop_
_entity.id
_entity.type
_entity.pdbx_description
1 polymer ?
#
loop_
_entity_poly.entity_id
_entity_poly.type
_entity_poly.pdbx_seq_one_letter_code
_entity_poly.pdbx_strand_id
1 'polypeptide(L)'
;MSIVKSFAVDNGDMFYIQHNSDNFTIIDCNLNAETAGERIEELKLKSQHKGITRFISTHPDQDHFGGIELLDDKMPIANFYVVKNKATKSEETESFKHYCKLRDDPVKAFYVYKGCTRKWMNQTDEVRGSSGVNILWPDVNNPDFKDALKACNEGGSPNNISAVVWYALEGGATVMWLGDLETEFMEKITDHIVLEKTTIVFASHHGRDSGKIPDSWLEKLDPQIIVIGEAPSRHLNYYTGYKTITQNRAGDITMELVDNKVHFYVSNPQYKRSDLKDEGADTFDNYIGSIEVETEYTLEGATA
;
A
#
# COMPACT_ATOMS: atom_id res chain seq x y z
N MET A 1 -5.23 11.53 14.33
CA MET A 1 -4.53 10.24 14.42
C MET A 1 -4.99 9.34 13.29
N SER A 2 -4.07 8.79 12.53
CA SER A 2 -4.34 7.75 11.53
C SER A 2 -3.54 6.50 11.85
N ILE A 3 -4.07 5.33 11.47
CA ILE A 3 -3.37 4.05 11.66
C ILE A 3 -3.10 3.46 10.29
N VAL A 4 -1.87 3.04 10.05
CA VAL A 4 -1.49 2.21 8.90
C VAL A 4 -1.05 0.86 9.44
N LYS A 5 -1.65 -0.21 8.93
CA LYS A 5 -1.23 -1.57 9.29
C LYS A 5 -0.81 -2.33 8.05
N SER A 6 0.28 -3.06 8.18
CA SER A 6 0.78 -4.04 7.25
C SER A 6 0.66 -5.42 7.89
N PHE A 7 -0.11 -6.31 7.28
CA PHE A 7 -0.24 -7.69 7.74
C PHE A 7 0.89 -8.56 7.19
N ALA A 8 1.44 -9.42 8.02
CA ALA A 8 2.32 -10.50 7.59
C ALA A 8 1.44 -11.60 6.95
N VAL A 9 1.49 -11.67 5.64
CA VAL A 9 0.62 -12.56 4.82
C VAL A 9 1.43 -13.54 3.98
N ASP A 10 2.59 -13.94 4.50
CA ASP A 10 3.58 -14.70 3.76
C ASP A 10 4.08 -13.89 2.55
N ASN A 11 4.18 -14.52 1.41
CA ASN A 11 4.65 -13.94 0.19
C ASN A 11 3.52 -13.21 -0.54
N GLY A 12 3.09 -12.06 -0.04
CA GLY A 12 2.03 -11.25 -0.59
C GLY A 12 1.87 -9.94 0.17
N ASP A 13 0.90 -9.14 -0.22
CA ASP A 13 0.62 -7.85 0.40
C ASP A 13 -0.81 -7.74 0.94
N MET A 14 -0.94 -7.14 2.10
CA MET A 14 -2.22 -6.74 2.66
C MET A 14 -2.03 -5.59 3.65
N PHE A 15 -2.71 -4.48 3.41
CA PHE A 15 -2.63 -3.31 4.27
C PHE A 15 -4.00 -2.71 4.54
N TYR A 16 -4.12 -1.95 5.63
CA TYR A 16 -5.19 -1.00 5.77
C TYR A 16 -4.71 0.36 6.28
N ILE A 17 -5.50 1.38 5.98
CA ILE A 17 -5.38 2.72 6.55
C ILE A 17 -6.72 3.06 7.22
N GLN A 18 -6.71 3.20 8.54
CA GLN A 18 -7.78 3.84 9.28
C GLN A 18 -7.48 5.33 9.35
N HIS A 19 -8.13 6.10 8.47
CA HIS A 19 -7.88 7.54 8.38
C HIS A 19 -8.45 8.31 9.58
N ASN A 20 -7.86 9.46 9.88
CA ASN A 20 -8.44 10.39 10.85
C ASN A 20 -9.79 10.97 10.37
N SER A 21 -9.99 11.03 9.06
CA SER A 21 -11.28 11.39 8.42
C SER A 21 -12.28 10.21 8.42
N ASP A 22 -13.48 10.42 7.86
CA ASP A 22 -14.53 9.41 7.74
C ASP A 22 -14.24 8.35 6.65
N ASN A 23 -12.97 7.96 6.51
CA ASN A 23 -12.51 7.06 5.47
C ASN A 23 -11.76 5.85 6.05
N PHE A 24 -11.87 4.71 5.37
CA PHE A 24 -11.10 3.49 5.58
C PHE A 24 -10.63 2.94 4.23
N THR A 25 -9.35 2.61 4.12
CA THR A 25 -8.77 2.08 2.88
C THR A 25 -8.11 0.74 3.15
N ILE A 26 -8.41 -0.25 2.32
CA ILE A 26 -7.68 -1.50 2.23
C ILE A 26 -6.82 -1.42 0.96
N ILE A 27 -5.57 -1.84 1.03
CA ILE A 27 -4.67 -1.95 -0.12
C ILE A 27 -4.26 -3.40 -0.21
N ASP A 28 -4.62 -4.04 -1.29
CA ASP A 28 -4.41 -5.46 -1.57
C ASP A 28 -4.92 -6.41 -0.47
N CYS A 29 -4.96 -7.68 -0.74
CA CYS A 29 -5.19 -8.73 0.25
C CYS A 29 -4.55 -10.05 -0.19
N ASN A 30 -4.04 -10.79 0.79
CA ASN A 30 -3.61 -12.17 0.61
C ASN A 30 -4.11 -12.98 1.82
N LEU A 31 -5.35 -13.44 1.73
CA LEU A 31 -6.04 -14.16 2.78
C LEU A 31 -6.00 -15.66 2.49
N ASN A 32 -5.60 -16.44 3.47
CA ASN A 32 -5.71 -17.88 3.45
C ASN A 32 -6.81 -18.36 4.41
N ALA A 33 -7.21 -19.62 4.31
CA ALA A 33 -8.31 -20.16 5.10
C ALA A 33 -8.10 -20.11 6.62
N GLU A 34 -6.84 -20.10 7.08
CA GLU A 34 -6.50 -20.12 8.50
C GLU A 34 -6.61 -18.73 9.12
N THR A 35 -6.18 -17.69 8.41
CA THR A 35 -6.07 -16.32 8.92
C THR A 35 -7.18 -15.38 8.47
N ALA A 36 -7.94 -15.75 7.42
CA ALA A 36 -8.97 -14.89 6.84
C ALA A 36 -10.01 -14.43 7.86
N GLY A 37 -10.47 -15.32 8.73
CA GLY A 37 -11.50 -15.00 9.73
C GLY A 37 -11.06 -13.87 10.66
N GLU A 38 -9.89 -14.00 11.28
CA GLU A 38 -9.35 -13.03 12.23
C GLU A 38 -9.08 -11.68 11.56
N ARG A 39 -8.43 -11.69 10.38
CA ARG A 39 -8.08 -10.46 9.65
C ARG A 39 -9.30 -9.70 9.17
N ILE A 40 -10.32 -10.41 8.65
CA ILE A 40 -11.57 -9.78 8.22
C ILE A 40 -12.31 -9.16 9.41
N GLU A 41 -12.36 -9.83 10.57
CA GLU A 41 -12.99 -9.26 11.77
C GLU A 41 -12.21 -8.01 12.27
N GLU A 42 -10.88 -8.00 12.18
CA GLU A 42 -10.10 -6.79 12.47
C GLU A 42 -10.46 -5.65 11.51
N LEU A 43 -10.51 -5.92 10.19
CA LEU A 43 -10.90 -4.89 9.20
C LEU A 43 -12.31 -4.34 9.48
N LYS A 44 -13.27 -5.18 9.81
CA LYS A 44 -14.65 -4.78 10.18
C LYS A 44 -14.65 -3.90 11.42
N LEU A 45 -13.93 -4.31 12.47
CA LEU A 45 -13.83 -3.55 13.71
C LEU A 45 -13.20 -2.17 13.47
N LYS A 46 -12.10 -2.10 12.71
CA LYS A 46 -11.38 -0.85 12.43
C LYS A 46 -12.12 0.08 11.50
N SER A 47 -12.98 -0.45 10.63
CA SER A 47 -13.84 0.34 9.71
C SER A 47 -15.23 0.66 10.26
N GLN A 48 -15.61 0.17 11.43
CA GLN A 48 -16.98 0.17 11.98
C GLN A 48 -17.66 1.55 11.96
N HIS A 49 -16.92 2.64 12.15
CA HIS A 49 -17.47 3.99 12.21
C HIS A 49 -17.02 4.87 11.03
N LYS A 50 -16.61 4.25 9.93
CA LYS A 50 -16.18 4.94 8.72
C LYS A 50 -17.25 4.87 7.66
N GLY A 51 -17.73 6.04 7.21
CA GLY A 51 -18.79 6.13 6.20
C GLY A 51 -18.32 5.76 4.80
N ILE A 52 -17.01 5.82 4.53
CA ILE A 52 -16.41 5.44 3.25
C ILE A 52 -15.37 4.35 3.45
N THR A 53 -15.63 3.18 2.89
CA THR A 53 -14.64 2.10 2.74
C THR A 53 -14.26 1.96 1.27
N ARG A 54 -12.96 1.76 0.99
CA ARG A 54 -12.45 1.46 -0.35
C ARG A 54 -11.43 0.35 -0.30
N PHE A 55 -11.38 -0.41 -1.39
CA PHE A 55 -10.33 -1.37 -1.66
C PHE A 55 -9.51 -0.89 -2.86
N ILE A 56 -8.20 -0.80 -2.72
CA ILE A 56 -7.26 -0.48 -3.79
C ILE A 56 -6.53 -1.77 -4.13
N SER A 57 -6.66 -2.25 -5.36
CA SER A 57 -5.82 -3.31 -5.89
C SER A 57 -4.68 -2.69 -6.68
N THR A 58 -3.45 -2.94 -6.25
CA THR A 58 -2.26 -2.38 -6.92
C THR A 58 -2.09 -2.99 -8.31
N HIS A 59 -2.18 -4.31 -8.42
CA HIS A 59 -2.09 -5.03 -9.68
C HIS A 59 -2.76 -6.42 -9.58
N PRO A 60 -3.04 -7.09 -10.73
CA PRO A 60 -3.79 -8.34 -10.75
C PRO A 60 -2.89 -9.59 -10.57
N ASP A 61 -2.19 -9.72 -9.43
CA ASP A 61 -1.52 -10.97 -9.07
C ASP A 61 -2.13 -11.67 -7.86
N GLN A 62 -1.97 -12.97 -7.78
CA GLN A 62 -2.69 -13.83 -6.83
C GLN A 62 -2.39 -13.47 -5.38
N ASP A 63 -1.18 -13.08 -5.08
CA ASP A 63 -0.72 -12.68 -3.75
C ASP A 63 -1.08 -11.23 -3.37
N HIS A 64 -1.83 -10.51 -4.26
CA HIS A 64 -2.39 -9.18 -4.03
C HIS A 64 -3.93 -9.14 -4.04
N PHE A 65 -4.58 -10.25 -4.40
CA PHE A 65 -6.04 -10.39 -4.29
C PHE A 65 -6.48 -11.77 -3.77
N GLY A 66 -5.54 -12.57 -3.23
CA GLY A 66 -5.86 -13.88 -2.67
C GLY A 66 -6.93 -13.79 -1.58
N GLY A 67 -8.02 -14.57 -1.72
CA GLY A 67 -9.14 -14.55 -0.77
C GLY A 67 -10.04 -13.32 -0.83
N ILE A 68 -9.98 -12.51 -1.89
CA ILE A 68 -10.84 -11.32 -2.06
C ILE A 68 -12.32 -11.67 -2.06
N GLU A 69 -12.69 -12.87 -2.52
CA GLU A 69 -14.06 -13.39 -2.44
C GLU A 69 -14.51 -13.60 -0.99
N LEU A 70 -13.60 -14.05 -0.11
CA LEU A 70 -13.88 -14.22 1.31
C LEU A 70 -14.07 -12.87 2.00
N LEU A 71 -13.25 -11.88 1.60
CA LEU A 71 -13.35 -10.52 2.09
C LEU A 71 -14.69 -9.89 1.66
N ASP A 72 -15.02 -9.91 0.35
CA ASP A 72 -16.24 -9.29 -0.19
C ASP A 72 -17.52 -9.94 0.37
N ASP A 73 -17.50 -11.25 0.68
CA ASP A 73 -18.62 -11.95 1.32
C ASP A 73 -18.89 -11.43 2.75
N LYS A 74 -17.86 -11.16 3.53
CA LYS A 74 -17.97 -10.75 4.94
C LYS A 74 -17.96 -9.25 5.17
N MET A 75 -17.29 -8.51 4.29
CA MET A 75 -17.15 -7.05 4.30
C MET A 75 -17.29 -6.54 2.86
N PRO A 76 -18.51 -6.26 2.38
CA PRO A 76 -18.77 -5.94 0.98
C PRO A 76 -17.93 -4.78 0.45
N ILE A 77 -17.21 -5.04 -0.66
CA ILE A 77 -16.39 -4.06 -1.37
C ILE A 77 -17.31 -3.23 -2.27
N ALA A 78 -17.66 -2.02 -1.80
CA ALA A 78 -18.50 -1.09 -2.56
C ALA A 78 -17.70 -0.18 -3.49
N ASN A 79 -16.42 0.09 -3.18
CA ASN A 79 -15.52 0.94 -3.94
C ASN A 79 -14.25 0.17 -4.23
N PHE A 80 -14.10 -0.30 -5.46
CA PHE A 80 -12.96 -1.07 -5.93
C PHE A 80 -12.09 -0.22 -6.85
N TYR A 81 -10.91 0.18 -6.37
CA TYR A 81 -9.95 1.02 -7.08
C TYR A 81 -8.91 0.13 -7.74
N VAL A 82 -8.76 0.25 -9.05
CA VAL A 82 -7.98 -0.72 -9.82
C VAL A 82 -7.39 -0.08 -11.07
N VAL A 83 -6.19 -0.48 -11.45
CA VAL A 83 -5.64 -0.13 -12.76
C VAL A 83 -6.47 -0.84 -13.84
N LYS A 84 -6.96 -0.09 -14.83
CA LYS A 84 -7.75 -0.66 -15.91
C LYS A 84 -6.93 -1.68 -16.71
N ASN A 85 -7.33 -2.94 -16.65
CA ASN A 85 -6.64 -4.04 -17.32
C ASN A 85 -7.63 -5.09 -17.82
N LYS A 86 -7.12 -6.03 -18.61
CA LYS A 86 -7.80 -7.25 -19.05
C LYS A 86 -6.91 -8.47 -18.81
N ALA A 87 -6.23 -8.48 -17.65
CA ALA A 87 -5.37 -9.60 -17.28
C ALA A 87 -6.09 -10.93 -17.43
N THR A 88 -5.34 -11.92 -17.89
CA THR A 88 -5.79 -13.31 -18.04
C THR A 88 -4.81 -14.22 -17.28
N LYS A 89 -5.28 -15.32 -16.77
CA LYS A 89 -4.46 -16.34 -16.11
C LYS A 89 -4.73 -17.69 -16.77
N SER A 90 -3.71 -18.53 -16.94
CA SER A 90 -3.85 -19.88 -17.48
C SER A 90 -4.72 -20.77 -16.58
N GLU A 91 -4.64 -20.55 -15.27
CA GLU A 91 -5.50 -21.18 -14.28
C GLU A 91 -6.21 -20.07 -13.49
N GLU A 92 -7.54 -20.02 -13.62
CA GLU A 92 -8.36 -19.03 -12.94
C GLU A 92 -8.79 -19.56 -11.57
N THR A 93 -8.20 -18.98 -10.51
CA THR A 93 -8.65 -19.20 -9.13
C THR A 93 -10.01 -18.53 -8.88
N GLU A 94 -10.70 -18.90 -7.81
CA GLU A 94 -11.94 -18.21 -7.40
C GLU A 94 -11.66 -16.73 -7.07
N SER A 95 -10.51 -16.43 -6.46
CA SER A 95 -10.09 -15.06 -6.18
C SER A 95 -9.89 -14.27 -7.47
N PHE A 96 -9.27 -14.85 -8.51
CA PHE A 96 -9.09 -14.16 -9.80
C PHE A 96 -10.43 -13.89 -10.49
N LYS A 97 -11.35 -14.87 -10.51
CA LYS A 97 -12.70 -14.66 -11.07
C LYS A 97 -13.45 -13.56 -10.33
N HIS A 98 -13.32 -13.53 -9.01
CA HIS A 98 -13.96 -12.49 -8.18
C HIS A 98 -13.32 -11.11 -8.40
N TYR A 99 -11.99 -11.05 -8.48
CA TYR A 99 -11.26 -9.83 -8.87
C TYR A 99 -11.77 -9.30 -10.22
N CYS A 100 -11.87 -10.15 -11.24
CA CYS A 100 -12.38 -9.75 -12.56
C CYS A 100 -13.82 -9.22 -12.48
N LYS A 101 -14.68 -9.85 -11.67
CA LYS A 101 -16.05 -9.37 -11.44
C LYS A 101 -16.08 -7.98 -10.81
N LEU A 102 -15.25 -7.71 -9.81
CA LEU A 102 -15.14 -6.38 -9.17
C LEU A 102 -14.53 -5.35 -10.14
N ARG A 103 -13.48 -5.73 -10.87
CA ARG A 103 -12.79 -4.87 -11.85
C ARG A 103 -13.74 -4.40 -12.96
N ASP A 104 -14.60 -5.28 -13.42
CA ASP A 104 -15.48 -5.02 -14.56
C ASP A 104 -16.88 -4.51 -14.15
N ASP A 105 -17.15 -4.39 -12.85
CA ASP A 105 -18.41 -3.83 -12.32
C ASP A 105 -18.43 -2.29 -12.50
N PRO A 106 -19.31 -1.74 -13.33
CA PRO A 106 -19.33 -0.29 -13.63
C PRO A 106 -19.78 0.58 -12.46
N VAL A 107 -20.34 -0.01 -11.40
CA VAL A 107 -20.78 0.71 -10.20
C VAL A 107 -19.68 0.73 -9.14
N LYS A 108 -18.95 -0.38 -8.98
CA LYS A 108 -17.94 -0.55 -7.95
C LYS A 108 -16.54 -0.09 -8.40
N ALA A 109 -16.19 -0.36 -9.68
CA ALA A 109 -14.85 -0.09 -10.18
C ALA A 109 -14.58 1.40 -10.38
N PHE A 110 -13.45 1.84 -9.86
CA PHE A 110 -12.86 3.13 -10.18
C PHE A 110 -11.47 2.90 -10.76
N TYR A 111 -11.29 3.25 -12.04
CA TYR A 111 -10.02 3.07 -12.70
C TYR A 111 -9.03 4.16 -12.30
N VAL A 112 -7.95 3.75 -11.63
CA VAL A 112 -6.92 4.65 -11.13
C VAL A 112 -5.86 4.93 -12.18
N TYR A 113 -5.34 6.16 -12.16
CA TYR A 113 -4.24 6.64 -12.99
C TYR A 113 -3.58 7.85 -12.33
N LYS A 114 -2.39 8.21 -12.79
CA LYS A 114 -1.61 9.35 -12.29
C LYS A 114 -2.44 10.62 -12.23
N GLY A 115 -2.57 11.17 -11.02
CA GLY A 115 -3.29 12.41 -10.77
C GLY A 115 -4.81 12.30 -10.86
N CYS A 116 -5.39 11.09 -10.89
CA CYS A 116 -6.83 10.94 -10.81
C CYS A 116 -7.37 11.50 -9.51
N THR A 117 -8.55 12.11 -9.58
CA THR A 117 -9.23 12.69 -8.42
C THR A 117 -10.57 12.02 -8.17
N ARG A 118 -10.90 11.85 -6.92
CA ARG A 118 -12.23 11.35 -6.50
C ARG A 118 -12.60 11.93 -5.16
N LYS A 119 -13.90 12.25 -5.01
CA LYS A 119 -14.47 12.72 -3.76
C LYS A 119 -14.13 11.73 -2.63
N TRP A 120 -13.62 12.26 -1.51
CA TRP A 120 -13.18 11.56 -0.31
C TRP A 120 -11.90 10.68 -0.49
N MET A 121 -11.33 10.56 -1.67
CA MET A 121 -10.00 9.99 -1.86
C MET A 121 -8.93 11.07 -1.62
N ASN A 122 -8.85 12.04 -2.49
CA ASN A 122 -7.96 13.20 -2.42
C ASN A 122 -8.71 14.53 -2.56
N GLN A 123 -10.03 14.50 -2.74
CA GLN A 123 -10.90 15.67 -2.66
C GLN A 123 -11.66 15.63 -1.33
N THR A 124 -11.67 16.74 -0.62
CA THR A 124 -12.30 16.88 0.68
C THR A 124 -13.73 17.41 0.59
N ASP A 125 -14.53 17.17 1.60
CA ASP A 125 -15.72 17.95 1.94
C ASP A 125 -15.83 18.12 3.46
N GLU A 126 -16.73 18.99 3.92
CA GLU A 126 -16.90 19.31 5.34
C GLU A 126 -17.42 18.13 6.19
N VAL A 127 -18.07 17.16 5.55
CA VAL A 127 -18.73 16.05 6.25
C VAL A 127 -17.79 14.89 6.48
N ARG A 128 -17.03 14.48 5.44
CA ARG A 128 -16.26 13.23 5.44
C ARG A 128 -14.75 13.44 5.35
N GLY A 129 -14.32 14.62 4.94
CA GLY A 129 -12.92 14.92 4.70
C GLY A 129 -12.34 14.16 3.50
N SER A 130 -11.03 14.29 3.31
CA SER A 130 -10.24 13.50 2.37
C SER A 130 -9.59 12.32 3.08
N SER A 131 -9.29 11.25 2.35
CA SER A 131 -8.42 10.19 2.86
C SER A 131 -6.94 10.51 2.73
N GLY A 132 -6.55 11.53 1.95
CA GLY A 132 -5.14 11.84 1.68
C GLY A 132 -4.44 10.84 0.75
N VAL A 133 -5.19 9.93 0.10
CA VAL A 133 -4.65 8.95 -0.83
C VAL A 133 -4.53 9.55 -2.22
N ASN A 134 -3.34 9.49 -2.81
CA ASN A 134 -3.03 9.96 -4.14
C ASN A 134 -2.44 8.82 -4.99
N ILE A 135 -2.69 8.86 -6.29
CA ILE A 135 -2.15 7.90 -7.25
C ILE A 135 -1.08 8.60 -8.09
N LEU A 136 0.16 8.18 -7.93
CA LEU A 136 1.31 8.75 -8.64
C LEU A 136 1.61 8.03 -9.95
N TRP A 137 1.17 6.78 -10.09
CA TRP A 137 1.31 5.92 -11.25
C TRP A 137 0.11 4.96 -11.34
N PRO A 138 -0.35 4.50 -12.54
CA PRO A 138 0.28 4.64 -13.84
C PRO A 138 -0.06 5.94 -14.58
N ASP A 139 0.87 6.41 -15.42
CA ASP A 139 0.55 7.33 -16.52
C ASP A 139 0.06 6.50 -17.72
N VAL A 140 -1.24 6.55 -17.99
CA VAL A 140 -1.88 5.75 -19.04
C VAL A 140 -1.46 6.15 -20.46
N ASN A 141 -0.75 7.26 -20.63
CA ASN A 141 -0.22 7.71 -21.91
C ASN A 141 1.25 7.30 -22.12
N ASN A 142 1.94 6.91 -21.06
CA ASN A 142 3.34 6.48 -21.12
C ASN A 142 3.49 5.22 -21.98
N PRO A 143 4.47 5.15 -22.91
CA PRO A 143 4.65 4.00 -23.79
C PRO A 143 5.07 2.73 -23.02
N ASP A 144 5.97 2.84 -22.03
CA ASP A 144 6.42 1.67 -21.26
C ASP A 144 5.27 1.07 -20.46
N PHE A 145 4.38 1.91 -19.90
CA PHE A 145 3.17 1.44 -19.25
C PHE A 145 2.22 0.72 -20.24
N LYS A 146 2.04 1.26 -21.44
CA LYS A 146 1.19 0.62 -22.46
C LYS A 146 1.72 -0.75 -22.87
N ASP A 147 3.04 -0.88 -22.97
CA ASP A 147 3.69 -2.16 -23.30
C ASP A 147 3.53 -3.16 -22.13
N ALA A 148 3.74 -2.73 -20.89
CA ALA A 148 3.48 -3.55 -19.71
C ALA A 148 2.01 -3.98 -19.59
N LEU A 149 1.08 -3.06 -19.87
CA LEU A 149 -0.36 -3.35 -19.87
C LEU A 149 -0.74 -4.35 -20.96
N LYS A 150 -0.16 -4.21 -22.13
CA LYS A 150 -0.37 -5.16 -23.24
C LYS A 150 0.14 -6.54 -22.85
N ALA A 151 1.36 -6.64 -22.31
CA ALA A 151 1.93 -7.91 -21.87
C ALA A 151 1.04 -8.57 -20.79
N CYS A 152 0.59 -7.81 -19.78
CA CYS A 152 -0.32 -8.28 -18.76
C CYS A 152 -1.65 -8.81 -19.34
N ASN A 153 -2.25 -8.10 -20.29
CA ASN A 153 -3.51 -8.48 -20.94
C ASN A 153 -3.37 -9.74 -21.82
N GLU A 154 -2.15 -10.05 -22.26
CA GLU A 154 -1.80 -11.25 -23.03
C GLU A 154 -1.32 -12.41 -22.14
N GLY A 155 -1.49 -12.29 -20.81
CA GLY A 155 -1.15 -13.34 -19.84
C GLY A 155 0.30 -13.30 -19.32
N GLY A 156 1.04 -12.23 -19.61
CA GLY A 156 2.35 -11.96 -19.02
C GLY A 156 2.28 -11.43 -17.59
N SER A 157 3.45 -11.08 -17.00
CA SER A 157 3.54 -10.53 -15.64
C SER A 157 2.71 -9.26 -15.48
N PRO A 158 1.90 -9.14 -14.41
CA PRO A 158 1.16 -7.93 -14.12
C PRO A 158 1.95 -6.91 -13.28
N ASN A 159 3.16 -7.23 -12.81
CA ASN A 159 3.91 -6.43 -11.86
C ASN A 159 4.07 -4.97 -12.30
N ASN A 160 4.46 -4.75 -13.55
CA ASN A 160 4.77 -3.43 -14.08
C ASN A 160 3.53 -2.57 -14.43
N ILE A 161 2.32 -3.07 -14.17
CA ILE A 161 1.11 -2.23 -14.16
C ILE A 161 0.68 -1.80 -12.75
N SER A 162 1.47 -2.09 -11.72
CA SER A 162 1.17 -1.72 -10.33
C SER A 162 0.86 -0.24 -10.18
N ALA A 163 -0.18 0.06 -9.41
CA ALA A 163 -0.44 1.43 -8.98
C ALA A 163 0.58 1.85 -7.91
N VAL A 164 1.18 3.03 -8.07
CA VAL A 164 1.93 3.67 -6.99
C VAL A 164 0.95 4.51 -6.19
N VAL A 165 0.76 4.11 -4.94
CA VAL A 165 -0.15 4.77 -4.00
C VAL A 165 0.67 5.58 -3.00
N TRP A 166 0.32 6.85 -2.85
CA TRP A 166 0.95 7.74 -1.90
C TRP A 166 -0.08 8.31 -0.94
N TYR A 167 0.12 8.11 0.33
CA TYR A 167 -0.69 8.63 1.41
C TYR A 167 0.03 9.79 2.07
N ALA A 168 -0.59 10.95 2.13
CA ALA A 168 -0.05 12.14 2.74
C ALA A 168 -1.02 12.73 3.76
N LEU A 169 -0.51 13.00 4.95
CA LEU A 169 -1.16 13.82 5.97
C LEU A 169 -0.59 15.23 5.88
N GLU A 170 -1.46 16.24 5.90
CA GLU A 170 -1.03 17.63 6.01
C GLU A 170 -0.21 17.83 7.29
N GLY A 171 1.04 18.27 7.14
CA GLY A 171 1.98 18.47 8.25
C GLY A 171 2.40 17.20 8.97
N GLY A 172 2.13 16.01 8.42
CA GLY A 172 2.38 14.72 9.06
C GLY A 172 3.18 13.74 8.20
N ALA A 173 3.21 12.49 8.64
CA ALA A 173 3.90 11.42 7.97
C ALA A 173 3.29 11.09 6.60
N THR A 174 4.15 10.70 5.65
CA THR A 174 3.77 10.20 4.34
C THR A 174 4.15 8.74 4.20
N VAL A 175 3.34 7.99 3.43
CA VAL A 175 3.55 6.55 3.23
C VAL A 175 3.36 6.22 1.75
N MET A 176 4.25 5.39 1.19
CA MET A 176 4.20 4.98 -0.21
C MET A 176 4.16 3.46 -0.37
N TRP A 177 3.29 3.01 -1.26
CA TRP A 177 3.20 1.63 -1.74
C TRP A 177 3.53 1.61 -3.22
N LEU A 178 4.42 0.71 -3.63
CA LEU A 178 4.91 0.58 -4.99
C LEU A 178 4.30 -0.63 -5.72
N GLY A 179 3.50 -1.45 -5.01
CA GLY A 179 3.09 -2.75 -5.49
C GLY A 179 4.30 -3.59 -5.85
N ASP A 180 4.26 -4.25 -7.00
CA ASP A 180 5.33 -5.14 -7.45
C ASP A 180 6.14 -4.59 -8.63
N LEU A 181 6.23 -3.25 -8.75
CA LEU A 181 7.05 -2.64 -9.81
C LEU A 181 8.46 -3.22 -9.79
N GLU A 182 8.92 -3.68 -10.96
CA GLU A 182 10.26 -4.22 -11.11
C GLU A 182 11.31 -3.11 -11.27
N THR A 183 12.53 -3.37 -10.78
CA THR A 183 13.64 -2.40 -10.77
C THR A 183 13.88 -1.76 -12.14
N GLU A 184 14.02 -2.59 -13.19
CA GLU A 184 14.24 -2.09 -14.56
C GLU A 184 13.08 -1.22 -15.08
N PHE A 185 11.85 -1.52 -14.65
CA PHE A 185 10.69 -0.73 -15.02
C PHE A 185 10.66 0.60 -14.26
N MET A 186 10.96 0.60 -12.97
CA MET A 186 11.09 1.82 -12.17
C MET A 186 12.15 2.76 -12.77
N GLU A 187 13.29 2.21 -13.21
CA GLU A 187 14.33 3.00 -13.90
C GLU A 187 13.82 3.66 -15.19
N LYS A 188 13.06 2.93 -16.01
CA LYS A 188 12.47 3.46 -17.26
C LYS A 188 11.51 4.61 -17.03
N ILE A 189 10.72 4.55 -15.96
CA ILE A 189 9.68 5.55 -15.69
C ILE A 189 10.14 6.70 -14.76
N THR A 190 11.40 6.74 -14.39
CA THR A 190 11.95 7.70 -13.41
C THR A 190 11.67 9.17 -13.77
N ASP A 191 11.67 9.51 -15.06
CA ASP A 191 11.38 10.86 -15.55
C ASP A 191 9.88 11.13 -15.77
N HIS A 192 9.04 10.12 -15.56
CA HIS A 192 7.59 10.19 -15.79
C HIS A 192 6.76 10.14 -14.51
N ILE A 193 7.38 9.84 -13.37
CA ILE A 193 6.75 9.83 -12.06
C ILE A 193 7.31 10.95 -11.19
N VAL A 194 6.44 11.64 -10.47
CA VAL A 194 6.84 12.63 -9.46
C VAL A 194 7.00 11.91 -8.14
N LEU A 195 8.22 11.85 -7.64
CA LEU A 195 8.57 11.26 -6.35
C LEU A 195 8.83 12.38 -5.35
N GLU A 196 8.06 12.41 -4.29
CA GLU A 196 8.21 13.34 -3.18
C GLU A 196 8.88 12.64 -1.99
N LYS A 197 9.56 13.40 -1.15
CA LYS A 197 10.09 12.87 0.11
C LYS A 197 9.01 12.11 0.86
N THR A 198 9.33 10.92 1.33
CA THR A 198 8.34 10.01 1.88
C THR A 198 8.86 9.39 3.17
N THR A 199 8.15 9.60 4.27
CA THR A 199 8.57 9.12 5.60
C THR A 199 8.75 7.61 5.64
N ILE A 200 7.78 6.87 5.05
CA ILE A 200 7.76 5.40 5.07
C ILE A 200 7.52 4.90 3.64
N VAL A 201 8.39 4.02 3.18
CA VAL A 201 8.23 3.35 1.88
C VAL A 201 8.12 1.85 2.10
N PHE A 202 7.08 1.25 1.57
CA PHE A 202 7.00 -0.21 1.45
C PHE A 202 7.82 -0.65 0.24
N ALA A 203 8.78 -1.55 0.48
CA ALA A 203 9.65 -2.06 -0.56
C ALA A 203 8.83 -2.79 -1.63
N SER A 204 9.08 -2.45 -2.89
CA SER A 204 8.39 -3.07 -4.03
C SER A 204 8.63 -4.57 -4.08
N HIS A 205 7.64 -5.32 -4.56
CA HIS A 205 7.69 -6.77 -4.75
C HIS A 205 8.14 -7.50 -3.47
N HIS A 206 7.51 -7.12 -2.34
CA HIS A 206 7.80 -7.62 -0.98
C HIS A 206 9.27 -7.46 -0.55
N GLY A 207 10.07 -6.65 -1.26
CA GLY A 207 11.50 -6.48 -1.03
C GLY A 207 12.39 -7.51 -1.75
N ARG A 208 11.88 -8.21 -2.76
CA ARG A 208 12.66 -9.14 -3.59
C ARG A 208 13.63 -8.41 -4.51
N ASP A 209 14.60 -9.15 -5.05
CA ASP A 209 15.64 -8.63 -5.96
C ASP A 209 15.07 -7.93 -7.19
N SER A 210 14.08 -8.55 -7.82
CA SER A 210 13.42 -8.00 -9.01
C SER A 210 12.70 -6.68 -8.77
N GLY A 211 12.31 -6.39 -7.52
CA GLY A 211 11.63 -5.16 -7.11
C GLY A 211 12.52 -4.23 -6.27
N LYS A 212 13.85 -4.42 -6.26
CA LYS A 212 14.73 -3.51 -5.55
C LYS A 212 14.51 -2.07 -6.04
N ILE A 213 14.16 -1.16 -5.13
CA ILE A 213 13.96 0.25 -5.46
C ILE A 213 15.28 0.83 -5.96
N PRO A 214 15.31 1.48 -7.15
CA PRO A 214 16.53 2.11 -7.68
C PRO A 214 17.10 3.16 -6.73
N ASP A 215 18.41 3.29 -6.67
CA ASP A 215 19.07 4.28 -5.82
C ASP A 215 18.62 5.72 -6.17
N SER A 216 18.38 6.01 -7.45
CA SER A 216 17.83 7.29 -7.92
C SER A 216 16.42 7.60 -7.39
N TRP A 217 15.61 6.58 -7.10
CA TRP A 217 14.31 6.74 -6.44
C TRP A 217 14.48 6.93 -4.94
N LEU A 218 15.37 6.14 -4.32
CA LEU A 218 15.65 6.26 -2.89
C LEU A 218 16.22 7.64 -2.54
N GLU A 219 17.08 8.23 -3.39
CA GLU A 219 17.59 9.59 -3.22
C GLU A 219 16.48 10.66 -3.26
N LYS A 220 15.47 10.49 -4.12
CA LYS A 220 14.33 11.41 -4.21
C LYS A 220 13.33 11.22 -3.07
N LEU A 221 13.04 9.96 -2.73
CA LEU A 221 12.10 9.60 -1.68
C LEU A 221 12.64 9.90 -0.28
N ASP A 222 13.97 9.82 -0.10
CA ASP A 222 14.68 10.05 1.17
C ASP A 222 13.96 9.42 2.38
N PRO A 223 13.66 8.08 2.34
CA PRO A 223 12.80 7.46 3.33
C PRO A 223 13.47 7.35 4.70
N GLN A 224 12.75 7.72 5.75
CA GLN A 224 13.21 7.50 7.14
C GLN A 224 13.11 6.02 7.53
N ILE A 225 12.12 5.30 7.00
CA ILE A 225 11.95 3.85 7.21
C ILE A 225 11.56 3.18 5.89
N ILE A 226 12.22 2.08 5.55
CA ILE A 226 11.78 1.17 4.50
C ILE A 226 11.20 -0.07 5.18
N VAL A 227 9.94 -0.37 4.92
CA VAL A 227 9.30 -1.61 5.37
C VAL A 227 9.46 -2.66 4.28
N ILE A 228 10.05 -3.79 4.64
CA ILE A 228 10.27 -4.92 3.75
C ILE A 228 9.26 -6.00 4.09
N GLY A 229 8.51 -6.46 3.10
CA GLY A 229 7.55 -7.55 3.21
C GLY A 229 8.20 -8.89 3.55
N GLU A 230 7.44 -9.96 3.51
CA GLU A 230 7.95 -11.31 3.75
C GLU A 230 8.68 -11.81 2.50
N ALA A 231 9.99 -11.59 2.47
CA ALA A 231 10.87 -12.02 1.40
C ALA A 231 11.88 -13.08 1.89
N PRO A 232 12.42 -13.92 1.01
CA PRO A 232 13.52 -14.79 1.37
C PRO A 232 14.68 -14.02 2.00
N SER A 233 15.29 -14.57 3.06
CA SER A 233 16.30 -13.88 3.88
C SER A 233 17.48 -13.29 3.08
N ARG A 234 17.82 -13.87 1.91
CA ARG A 234 18.85 -13.35 1.01
C ARG A 234 18.53 -11.98 0.43
N HIS A 235 17.27 -11.53 0.46
CA HIS A 235 16.81 -10.25 -0.09
C HIS A 235 16.72 -9.13 0.95
N LEU A 236 16.92 -9.42 2.24
CA LEU A 236 16.68 -8.45 3.32
C LEU A 236 17.77 -7.38 3.47
N ASN A 237 18.86 -7.44 2.70
CA ASN A 237 20.02 -6.57 2.84
C ASN A 237 20.23 -5.59 1.67
N TYR A 238 19.22 -5.37 0.83
CA TYR A 238 19.35 -4.49 -0.35
C TYR A 238 19.37 -3.00 -0.02
N TYR A 239 18.83 -2.61 1.13
CA TYR A 239 18.68 -1.21 1.54
C TYR A 239 19.72 -0.81 2.59
N THR A 240 21.00 -1.10 2.32
CA THR A 240 22.12 -0.73 3.20
C THR A 240 22.20 0.79 3.34
N GLY A 241 22.29 1.28 4.57
CA GLY A 241 22.30 2.71 4.87
C GLY A 241 20.93 3.28 5.24
N TYR A 242 19.85 2.58 4.98
CA TYR A 242 18.50 2.96 5.40
C TYR A 242 18.06 2.17 6.64
N LYS A 243 17.20 2.76 7.45
CA LYS A 243 16.52 2.03 8.53
C LYS A 243 15.43 1.16 7.91
N THR A 244 15.46 -0.14 8.21
CA THR A 244 14.48 -1.11 7.68
C THR A 244 13.72 -1.80 8.78
N ILE A 245 12.43 -2.10 8.59
CA ILE A 245 11.63 -3.02 9.40
C ILE A 245 11.19 -4.16 8.48
N THR A 246 11.46 -5.42 8.86
CA THR A 246 11.13 -6.57 8.02
C THR A 246 10.00 -7.39 8.64
N GLN A 247 8.96 -7.69 7.88
CA GLN A 247 7.83 -8.52 8.34
C GLN A 247 8.28 -9.93 8.75
N ASN A 248 9.28 -10.51 8.07
CA ASN A 248 9.86 -11.80 8.47
C ASN A 248 10.22 -11.90 9.97
N ARG A 249 10.57 -10.78 10.59
CA ARG A 249 10.99 -10.74 11.99
C ARG A 249 9.97 -10.03 12.88
N ALA A 250 9.34 -8.99 12.37
CA ALA A 250 8.38 -8.17 13.11
C ALA A 250 6.98 -8.80 13.17
N GLY A 251 6.61 -9.62 12.17
CA GLY A 251 5.23 -10.02 11.94
C GLY A 251 4.42 -8.85 11.40
N ASP A 252 3.16 -8.73 11.80
CA ASP A 252 2.34 -7.56 11.49
C ASP A 252 3.01 -6.28 12.04
N ILE A 253 2.92 -5.20 11.26
CA ILE A 253 3.47 -3.89 11.65
C ILE A 253 2.31 -2.90 11.70
N THR A 254 2.07 -2.30 12.86
CA THR A 254 1.10 -1.21 13.04
C THR A 254 1.86 0.10 13.25
N MET A 255 1.48 1.10 12.48
CA MET A 255 2.04 2.45 12.52
C MET A 255 0.94 3.42 12.96
N GLU A 256 1.13 4.05 14.08
CA GLU A 256 0.25 5.10 14.58
C GLU A 256 0.85 6.46 14.19
N LEU A 257 0.16 7.18 13.33
CA LEU A 257 0.58 8.48 12.80
C LEU A 257 -0.12 9.57 13.62
N VAL A 258 0.62 10.23 14.47
CA VAL A 258 0.12 11.27 15.40
C VAL A 258 1.00 12.48 15.31
N ASP A 259 0.40 13.63 15.00
CA ASP A 259 1.12 14.89 14.82
C ASP A 259 2.27 14.72 13.81
N ASN A 260 3.49 15.05 14.21
CA ASN A 260 4.70 14.88 13.42
C ASN A 260 5.50 13.61 13.80
N LYS A 261 4.85 12.56 14.30
CA LYS A 261 5.49 11.32 14.75
C LYS A 261 4.83 10.08 14.15
N VAL A 262 5.63 9.03 14.05
CA VAL A 262 5.15 7.68 13.78
C VAL A 262 5.61 6.75 14.90
N HIS A 263 4.65 6.15 15.60
CA HIS A 263 4.89 5.12 16.59
C HIS A 263 4.71 3.74 15.95
N PHE A 264 5.63 2.83 16.21
CA PHE A 264 5.63 1.49 15.62
C PHE A 264 5.33 0.43 16.67
N TYR A 265 4.45 -0.49 16.30
CA TYR A 265 4.06 -1.67 17.08
C TYR A 265 4.11 -2.89 16.17
N VAL A 266 4.41 -4.05 16.75
CA VAL A 266 4.58 -5.28 15.97
C VAL A 266 3.87 -6.47 16.64
N SER A 267 3.52 -7.50 15.85
CA SER A 267 2.88 -8.68 16.44
C SER A 267 3.88 -9.61 17.14
N ASN A 268 5.16 -9.59 16.76
CA ASN A 268 6.19 -10.42 17.40
C ASN A 268 6.75 -9.74 18.67
N PRO A 269 6.44 -10.22 19.88
CA PRO A 269 6.90 -9.59 21.13
C PRO A 269 8.42 -9.70 21.35
N GLN A 270 9.12 -10.56 20.59
CA GLN A 270 10.57 -10.72 20.67
C GLN A 270 11.32 -9.72 19.80
N TYR A 271 10.64 -9.04 18.86
CA TYR A 271 11.26 -8.05 18.00
C TYR A 271 11.52 -6.75 18.75
N LYS A 272 12.75 -6.29 18.71
CA LYS A 272 13.18 -5.05 19.39
C LYS A 272 14.03 -4.19 18.48
N ARG A 273 13.97 -2.88 18.68
CA ARG A 273 14.75 -1.86 17.98
C ARG A 273 15.45 -0.95 18.97
N SER A 274 16.72 -0.66 18.71
CA SER A 274 17.49 0.28 19.55
C SER A 274 17.74 1.63 18.86
N ASP A 275 17.39 1.74 17.58
CA ASP A 275 17.57 2.92 16.73
C ASP A 275 16.28 3.75 16.58
N LEU A 276 15.18 3.29 17.20
CA LEU A 276 13.94 4.05 17.36
C LEU A 276 13.88 4.64 18.78
N LYS A 277 13.24 5.80 18.90
CA LYS A 277 13.09 6.48 20.20
C LYS A 277 11.99 5.80 21.02
N ASP A 278 12.32 5.38 22.22
CA ASP A 278 11.32 4.87 23.16
C ASP A 278 10.61 6.05 23.83
N GLU A 279 9.31 6.19 23.61
CA GLU A 279 8.45 7.20 24.23
C GLU A 279 7.39 6.57 25.16
N GLY A 280 7.47 5.25 25.40
CA GLY A 280 6.57 4.53 26.28
C GLY A 280 5.11 4.53 25.81
N ALA A 281 4.88 4.57 24.47
CA ALA A 281 3.53 4.54 23.94
C ALA A 281 2.89 3.15 24.13
N ASP A 282 1.60 3.11 24.47
CA ASP A 282 0.84 1.93 24.86
C ASP A 282 -0.52 1.77 24.13
N THR A 283 -0.69 2.46 23.00
CA THR A 283 -1.93 2.40 22.18
C THR A 283 -2.21 0.98 21.67
N PHE A 284 -1.14 0.25 21.35
CA PHE A 284 -1.18 -1.16 20.93
C PHE A 284 -0.10 -1.96 21.67
N ASP A 285 -0.20 -3.29 21.61
CA ASP A 285 0.80 -4.19 22.18
C ASP A 285 2.13 -4.12 21.42
N ASN A 286 3.23 -4.48 22.12
CA ASN A 286 4.57 -4.64 21.57
C ASN A 286 5.11 -3.39 20.86
N TYR A 287 5.06 -2.26 21.52
CA TYR A 287 5.71 -1.03 21.07
C TYR A 287 7.22 -1.23 20.88
N ILE A 288 7.75 -0.74 19.76
CA ILE A 288 9.18 -0.86 19.42
C ILE A 288 9.89 0.49 19.28
N GLY A 289 9.16 1.60 19.38
CA GLY A 289 9.72 2.96 19.31
C GLY A 289 9.05 3.85 18.27
N SER A 290 9.52 5.06 18.16
CA SER A 290 9.01 6.10 17.25
C SER A 290 10.11 6.77 16.44
N ILE A 291 9.69 7.49 15.39
CA ILE A 291 10.47 8.49 14.66
C ILE A 291 9.72 9.83 14.67
N GLU A 292 10.46 10.93 14.61
CA GLU A 292 9.92 12.24 14.26
C GLU A 292 9.93 12.41 12.74
N VAL A 293 8.86 12.97 12.19
CA VAL A 293 8.76 13.21 10.74
C VAL A 293 9.68 14.38 10.36
N GLU A 294 10.61 14.14 9.46
CA GLU A 294 11.60 15.12 9.02
C GLU A 294 11.14 15.99 7.85
N THR A 295 9.96 15.66 7.27
CA THR A 295 9.44 16.33 6.07
C THR A 295 8.24 17.21 6.41
N GLU A 296 8.37 18.52 6.19
CA GLU A 296 7.20 19.39 6.06
C GLU A 296 6.67 19.27 4.63
N TYR A 297 5.49 18.65 4.46
CA TYR A 297 4.77 18.67 3.19
C TYR A 297 3.85 19.88 3.16
N THR A 298 4.13 20.79 2.27
CA THR A 298 3.13 21.73 1.77
C THR A 298 2.44 21.05 0.59
N LEU A 299 1.14 20.74 0.71
CA LEU A 299 0.30 20.33 -0.41
C LEU A 299 0.14 21.54 -1.38
N GLU A 300 1.22 21.95 -2.02
CA GLU A 300 1.14 22.89 -3.14
C GLU A 300 0.61 22.12 -4.35
N GLY A 301 -0.68 22.20 -4.61
CA GLY A 301 -1.28 21.68 -5.82
C GLY A 301 -2.66 21.04 -5.70
N ALA A 302 -3.28 21.00 -4.54
CA ALA A 302 -4.64 20.44 -4.37
C ALA A 302 -5.75 21.49 -4.54
N THR A 303 -5.43 22.69 -5.06
CA THR A 303 -6.44 23.73 -5.37
C THR A 303 -6.30 24.17 -6.82
N ALA A 304 -7.02 23.55 -7.73
CA ALA A 304 -7.59 24.13 -8.93
C ALA A 304 -8.71 23.25 -9.47
#